data_56077290d5be190757317348727b28b7
#
_entry.id   56077290d5be190757317348727b28b7
#
_cell.length_a   1.000
_cell.length_b   1.000
_cell.length_c   1.000
_cell.angle_alpha   90.00
_cell.angle_beta   90.00
_cell.angle_gamma   90.00
#
_symmetry.space_group_name_H-M   'P 1'
#
loop_
_entity.id
_entity.type
_entity.pdbx_description
1 polymer ?
#
loop_
_entity_poly.entity_id
_entity_poly.type
_entity_poly.pdbx_seq_one_letter_code
_entity_poly.pdbx_strand_id
1 'polypeptide(L)'
;MLFRSSVIWWIYYDSFYLLEQRRSTTGHSILYSHFFLFVGLAILASLIRHAILRDLDPGDFRQLAAAGTVLFFLGKQYGYYIEVAELRPYLLSNTAAVFALTALVLMLPLGLEAMLVGITATMICYALLNLRYRPLLRAGQVPT
;
A
#
# COMPACT_ATOMS: atom_id res chain seq x y z
N MET A 1 10.73 13.79 8.29
CA MET A 1 10.62 12.33 8.46
C MET A 1 9.28 11.88 9.08
N LEU A 2 8.74 12.58 10.08
CA LEU A 2 7.48 12.25 10.78
C LEU A 2 6.24 12.13 9.86
N PHE A 3 6.13 12.97 8.83
CA PHE A 3 4.94 13.00 7.97
C PHE A 3 4.73 11.70 7.16
N ARG A 4 5.78 11.03 6.72
CA ARG A 4 5.68 9.76 5.95
C ARG A 4 5.18 8.59 6.79
N SER A 5 5.67 8.48 8.02
CA SER A 5 5.21 7.46 8.98
C SER A 5 3.75 7.68 9.37
N SER A 6 3.31 8.93 9.51
CA SER A 6 1.93 9.25 9.88
C SER A 6 0.92 8.86 8.80
N VAL A 7 1.26 9.05 7.51
CA VAL A 7 0.37 8.66 6.40
C VAL A 7 0.24 7.13 6.32
N ILE A 8 1.35 6.40 6.43
CA ILE A 8 1.35 4.94 6.43
C ILE A 8 0.58 4.40 7.63
N TRP A 9 0.80 4.97 8.81
CA TRP A 9 0.10 4.63 10.04
C TRP A 9 -1.40 4.86 9.92
N TRP A 10 -1.80 6.00 9.38
CA TRP A 10 -3.21 6.33 9.18
C TRP A 10 -3.89 5.40 8.17
N ILE A 11 -3.24 5.13 7.04
CA ILE A 11 -3.73 4.16 6.04
C ILE A 11 -3.92 2.77 6.67
N TYR A 12 -3.01 2.36 7.56
CA TYR A 12 -3.06 1.07 8.25
C TYR A 12 -4.22 1.00 9.25
N TYR A 13 -4.29 1.96 10.17
CA TYR A 13 -5.29 1.97 11.25
C TYR A 13 -6.72 2.12 10.74
N ASP A 14 -6.94 3.00 9.80
CA ASP A 14 -8.25 3.22 9.19
C ASP A 14 -8.77 1.96 8.50
N SER A 15 -7.85 1.22 7.93
CA SER A 15 -8.15 -0.05 7.28
C SER A 15 -8.46 -1.16 8.28
N PHE A 16 -7.69 -1.27 9.35
CA PHE A 16 -7.81 -2.35 10.34
C PHE A 16 -9.10 -2.25 11.16
N TYR A 17 -9.50 -1.03 11.52
CA TYR A 17 -10.72 -0.78 12.28
C TYR A 17 -11.99 -1.28 11.57
N LEU A 18 -12.03 -1.20 10.26
CA LEU A 18 -13.15 -1.69 9.45
C LEU A 18 -13.20 -3.23 9.36
N LEU A 19 -12.05 -3.90 9.39
CA LEU A 19 -11.97 -5.36 9.43
C LEU A 19 -12.33 -5.95 10.79
N GLU A 20 -11.92 -5.30 11.87
CA GLU A 20 -12.18 -5.77 13.25
C GLU A 20 -13.68 -5.80 13.58
N GLN A 21 -14.46 -4.91 12.97
CA GLN A 21 -15.91 -4.90 13.15
C GLN A 21 -16.64 -6.06 12.46
N ARG A 22 -15.98 -6.78 11.53
CA ARG A 22 -16.56 -7.98 10.89
C ARG A 22 -16.04 -9.24 11.59
N ARG A 23 -16.92 -9.92 12.34
CA ARG A 23 -16.66 -11.11 13.18
C ARG A 23 -16.14 -12.37 12.46
N SER A 24 -15.79 -12.33 11.18
CA SER A 24 -15.45 -13.54 10.40
C SER A 24 -13.97 -13.64 9.99
N THR A 25 -13.10 -12.74 10.45
CA THR A 25 -11.67 -12.79 10.11
C THR A 25 -10.99 -14.04 10.69
N THR A 26 -10.54 -14.92 9.81
CA THR A 26 -9.68 -16.04 10.21
C THR A 26 -8.31 -15.49 10.62
N GLY A 27 -7.77 -15.95 11.75
CA GLY A 27 -6.46 -15.52 12.24
C GLY A 27 -5.34 -15.65 11.19
N HIS A 28 -5.49 -16.57 10.22
CA HIS A 28 -4.55 -16.76 9.11
C HIS A 28 -4.54 -15.56 8.14
N SER A 29 -5.70 -15.01 7.78
CA SER A 29 -5.76 -13.87 6.86
C SER A 29 -5.10 -12.63 7.47
N ILE A 30 -5.27 -12.43 8.77
CA ILE A 30 -4.59 -11.36 9.53
C ILE A 30 -3.08 -11.57 9.54
N LEU A 31 -2.62 -12.79 9.85
CA LEU A 31 -1.20 -13.12 9.92
C LEU A 31 -0.47 -12.87 8.59
N TYR A 32 -1.01 -13.39 7.48
CA TYR A 32 -0.41 -13.21 6.16
C TYR A 32 -0.47 -11.75 5.70
N SER A 33 -1.58 -11.04 5.95
CA SER A 33 -1.67 -9.62 5.66
C SER A 33 -0.55 -8.82 6.33
N HIS A 34 -0.31 -9.06 7.62
CA HIS A 34 0.73 -8.38 8.37
C HIS A 34 2.13 -8.76 7.90
N PHE A 35 2.37 -10.05 7.62
CA PHE A 35 3.67 -10.51 7.13
C PHE A 35 4.07 -9.79 5.85
N PHE A 36 3.24 -9.82 4.81
CA PHE A 36 3.52 -9.15 3.54
C PHE A 36 3.64 -7.64 3.70
N LEU A 37 2.78 -7.03 4.51
CA LEU A 37 2.82 -5.60 4.79
C LEU A 37 4.13 -5.17 5.42
N PHE A 38 4.60 -5.90 6.47
CA PHE A 38 5.84 -5.56 7.16
C PHE A 38 7.07 -5.81 6.28
N VAL A 39 7.09 -6.89 5.50
CA VAL A 39 8.20 -7.13 4.55
C VAL A 39 8.24 -6.02 3.50
N GLY A 40 7.10 -5.65 2.92
CA GLY A 40 7.02 -4.53 1.98
C GLY A 40 7.49 -3.21 2.58
N LEU A 41 7.07 -2.88 3.82
CA LEU A 41 7.52 -1.69 4.53
C LEU A 41 9.02 -1.71 4.81
N ALA A 42 9.58 -2.84 5.20
CA ALA A 42 11.02 -2.98 5.47
C ALA A 42 11.84 -2.70 4.20
N ILE A 43 11.42 -3.24 3.05
CA ILE A 43 12.06 -2.98 1.77
C ILE A 43 11.96 -1.48 1.42
N LEU A 44 10.77 -0.88 1.51
CA LEU A 44 10.57 0.54 1.21
C LEU A 44 11.35 1.46 2.14
N ALA A 45 11.47 1.10 3.42
CA ALA A 45 12.31 1.83 4.38
C ALA A 45 13.81 1.72 4.03
N SER A 46 14.27 0.54 3.62
CA SER A 46 15.64 0.32 3.17
C SER A 46 15.98 1.19 1.95
N LEU A 47 15.04 1.36 1.01
CA LEU A 47 15.24 2.22 -0.16
C LEU A 47 15.50 3.68 0.20
N ILE A 48 14.89 4.19 1.28
CA ILE A 48 15.16 5.56 1.76
C ILE A 48 16.64 5.71 2.15
N ARG A 49 17.18 4.71 2.86
CA ARG A 49 18.58 4.69 3.23
C ARG A 49 19.48 4.66 1.99
N HIS A 50 19.20 3.75 1.04
CA HIS A 50 19.98 3.61 -0.19
C HIS A 50 19.92 4.85 -1.09
N ALA A 51 18.76 5.53 -1.16
CA ALA A 51 18.63 6.78 -1.88
C ALA A 51 19.48 7.91 -1.28
N ILE A 52 19.64 7.95 0.06
CA ILE A 52 20.48 8.93 0.76
C ILE A 52 21.97 8.61 0.56
N LEU A 53 22.35 7.36 0.70
CA LEU A 53 23.74 6.90 0.60
C LEU A 53 24.21 6.80 -0.85
N ARG A 54 23.30 6.70 -1.81
CA ARG A 54 23.58 6.49 -3.24
C ARG A 54 24.46 5.28 -3.52
N ASP A 55 24.32 4.22 -2.70
CA ASP A 55 25.16 3.03 -2.71
C ASP A 55 24.51 1.85 -3.48
N LEU A 56 23.32 2.05 -4.08
CA LEU A 56 22.61 1.04 -4.83
C LEU A 56 22.53 1.41 -6.32
N ASP A 57 22.73 0.43 -7.20
CA ASP A 57 22.53 0.61 -8.63
C ASP A 57 21.06 0.98 -8.95
N PRO A 58 20.82 1.89 -9.93
CA PRO A 58 19.46 2.28 -10.30
C PRO A 58 18.55 1.11 -10.73
N GLY A 59 19.12 0.05 -11.31
CA GLY A 59 18.39 -1.15 -11.70
C GLY A 59 17.89 -1.91 -10.49
N ASP A 60 18.77 -2.18 -9.54
CA ASP A 60 18.44 -2.88 -8.28
C ASP A 60 17.47 -2.06 -7.44
N PHE A 61 17.65 -0.73 -7.41
CA PHE A 61 16.71 0.16 -6.73
C PHE A 61 15.28 0.03 -7.30
N ARG A 62 15.14 -0.01 -8.63
CA ARG A 62 13.82 -0.19 -9.28
C ARG A 62 13.20 -1.54 -8.94
N GLN A 63 13.98 -2.62 -8.95
CA GLN A 63 13.48 -3.96 -8.62
C GLN A 63 13.00 -4.03 -7.15
N LEU A 64 13.79 -3.52 -6.22
CA LEU A 64 13.42 -3.48 -4.81
C LEU A 64 12.21 -2.58 -4.57
N ALA A 65 12.11 -1.43 -5.28
CA ALA A 65 10.97 -0.54 -5.17
C ALA A 65 9.69 -1.20 -5.69
N ALA A 66 9.76 -1.90 -6.81
CA ALA A 66 8.64 -2.69 -7.34
C ALA A 66 8.22 -3.79 -6.35
N ALA A 67 9.18 -4.60 -5.89
CA ALA A 67 8.91 -5.69 -4.94
C ALA A 67 8.31 -5.17 -3.62
N GLY A 68 8.90 -4.13 -3.03
CA GLY A 68 8.40 -3.52 -1.80
C GLY A 68 6.98 -2.97 -1.95
N THR A 69 6.69 -2.31 -3.08
CA THR A 69 5.35 -1.79 -3.38
C THR A 69 4.34 -2.93 -3.53
N VAL A 70 4.67 -3.97 -4.31
CA VAL A 70 3.80 -5.14 -4.49
C VAL A 70 3.49 -5.82 -3.16
N LEU A 71 4.51 -6.11 -2.35
CA LEU A 71 4.34 -6.78 -1.06
C LEU A 71 3.52 -5.92 -0.08
N PHE A 72 3.77 -4.61 -0.03
CA PHE A 72 2.99 -3.69 0.79
C PHE A 72 1.49 -3.74 0.43
N PHE A 73 1.17 -3.65 -0.86
CA PHE A 73 -0.23 -3.67 -1.31
C PHE A 73 -0.87 -5.05 -1.20
N LEU A 74 -0.12 -6.14 -1.42
CA LEU A 74 -0.60 -7.49 -1.13
C LEU A 74 -0.98 -7.61 0.34
N GLY A 75 -0.08 -7.24 1.25
CA GLY A 75 -0.35 -7.29 2.67
C GLY A 75 -1.56 -6.45 3.07
N LYS A 76 -1.63 -5.21 2.56
CA LYS A 76 -2.72 -4.30 2.89
C LYS A 76 -4.08 -4.78 2.38
N GLN A 77 -4.15 -5.39 1.21
CA GLN A 77 -5.42 -5.70 0.54
C GLN A 77 -5.89 -7.14 0.73
N TYR A 78 -4.98 -8.04 1.10
CA TYR A 78 -5.27 -9.47 1.21
C TYR A 78 -6.48 -9.77 2.09
N GLY A 79 -6.51 -9.21 3.29
CA GLY A 79 -7.63 -9.39 4.21
C GLY A 79 -8.96 -8.90 3.64
N TYR A 80 -8.97 -7.69 3.06
CA TYR A 80 -10.19 -7.13 2.46
C TYR A 80 -10.67 -7.92 1.25
N TYR A 81 -9.76 -8.36 0.41
CA TYR A 81 -10.10 -9.12 -0.79
C TYR A 81 -10.78 -10.45 -0.45
N ILE A 82 -10.36 -11.10 0.64
CA ILE A 82 -10.95 -12.36 1.09
C ILE A 82 -12.28 -12.12 1.80
N GLU A 83 -12.30 -11.17 2.74
CA GLU A 83 -13.41 -11.00 3.70
C GLU A 83 -14.57 -10.17 3.13
N VAL A 84 -14.32 -9.29 2.14
CA VAL A 84 -15.33 -8.32 1.66
C VAL A 84 -15.47 -8.39 0.14
N ALA A 85 -16.36 -9.30 -0.32
CA ALA A 85 -16.56 -9.54 -1.74
C ALA A 85 -16.99 -8.28 -2.51
N GLU A 86 -17.81 -7.43 -1.92
CA GLU A 86 -18.34 -6.21 -2.52
C GLU A 86 -17.26 -5.17 -2.84
N LEU A 87 -16.14 -5.22 -2.11
CA LEU A 87 -15.03 -4.30 -2.31
C LEU A 87 -14.02 -4.75 -3.37
N ARG A 88 -14.07 -6.02 -3.79
CA ARG A 88 -13.10 -6.58 -4.74
C ARG A 88 -12.89 -5.74 -6.01
N PRO A 89 -13.94 -5.29 -6.73
CA PRO A 89 -13.74 -4.50 -7.94
C PRO A 89 -13.04 -3.16 -7.65
N TYR A 90 -13.37 -2.52 -6.53
CA TYR A 90 -12.72 -1.26 -6.14
C TYR A 90 -11.26 -1.47 -5.72
N LEU A 91 -10.99 -2.52 -4.95
CA LEU A 91 -9.64 -2.88 -4.53
C LEU A 91 -8.75 -3.19 -5.74
N LEU A 92 -9.24 -3.98 -6.69
CA LEU A 92 -8.52 -4.32 -7.91
C LEU A 92 -8.25 -3.09 -8.76
N SER A 93 -9.25 -2.24 -8.98
CA SER A 93 -9.11 -1.00 -9.75
C SER A 93 -8.08 -0.06 -9.12
N ASN A 94 -8.16 0.17 -7.80
CA ASN A 94 -7.22 1.04 -7.09
C ASN A 94 -5.80 0.47 -7.11
N THR A 95 -5.66 -0.86 -6.94
CA THR A 95 -4.35 -1.52 -6.99
C THR A 95 -3.75 -1.43 -8.38
N ALA A 96 -4.54 -1.69 -9.40
CA ALA A 96 -4.09 -1.57 -10.78
C ALA A 96 -3.63 -0.14 -11.10
N ALA A 97 -4.37 0.88 -10.66
CA ALA A 97 -4.00 2.28 -10.82
C ALA A 97 -2.65 2.60 -10.13
N VAL A 98 -2.46 2.16 -8.89
CA VAL A 98 -1.21 2.38 -8.15
C VAL A 98 -0.04 1.65 -8.80
N PHE A 99 -0.24 0.41 -9.24
CA PHE A 99 0.82 -0.34 -9.91
C PHE A 99 1.19 0.29 -11.25
N ALA A 100 0.21 0.77 -12.01
CA ALA A 100 0.46 1.50 -13.26
C ALA A 100 1.24 2.80 -13.01
N LEU A 101 0.85 3.59 -12.00
CA LEU A 101 1.58 4.81 -11.62
C LEU A 101 2.99 4.51 -11.12
N THR A 102 3.15 3.48 -10.29
CA THR A 102 4.48 3.07 -9.81
C THR A 102 5.36 2.59 -10.97
N ALA A 103 4.82 1.77 -11.86
CA ALA A 103 5.55 1.32 -13.05
C ALA A 103 5.97 2.51 -13.92
N LEU A 104 5.08 3.48 -14.13
CA LEU A 104 5.41 4.71 -14.86
C LEU A 104 6.58 5.45 -14.22
N VAL A 105 6.54 5.67 -12.90
CA VAL A 105 7.64 6.31 -12.16
C VAL A 105 8.96 5.56 -12.31
N LEU A 106 8.92 4.21 -12.22
CA LEU A 106 10.12 3.37 -12.32
C LEU A 106 10.69 3.27 -13.73
N MET A 107 9.86 3.46 -14.77
CA MET A 107 10.30 3.46 -16.17
C MET A 107 10.93 4.78 -16.61
N LEU A 108 10.64 5.88 -15.90
CA LEU A 108 11.25 7.16 -16.22
C LEU A 108 12.75 7.16 -15.88
N PRO A 109 13.58 7.88 -16.65
CA PRO A 109 15.03 8.02 -16.39
C PRO A 109 15.28 9.02 -15.26
N LEU A 110 14.75 8.71 -14.07
CA LEU A 110 14.84 9.54 -12.88
C LEU A 110 16.02 9.11 -12.00
N GLY A 111 16.60 10.06 -11.28
CA GLY A 111 17.53 9.75 -10.19
C GLY A 111 16.81 9.09 -9.01
N LEU A 112 17.57 8.42 -8.13
CA LEU A 112 17.03 7.63 -7.01
C LEU A 112 16.10 8.45 -6.10
N GLU A 113 16.47 9.68 -5.80
CA GLU A 113 15.65 10.58 -4.97
C GLU A 113 14.32 10.93 -5.62
N ALA A 114 14.34 11.22 -6.94
CA ALA A 114 13.13 11.54 -7.70
C ALA A 114 12.21 10.32 -7.84
N MET A 115 12.75 9.11 -8.03
CA MET A 115 11.98 7.87 -7.99
C MET A 115 11.31 7.67 -6.63
N LEU A 116 12.02 7.91 -5.54
CA LEU A 116 11.47 7.79 -4.18
C LEU A 116 10.34 8.80 -3.93
N VAL A 117 10.49 10.03 -4.40
CA VAL A 117 9.43 11.06 -4.35
C VAL A 117 8.22 10.62 -5.18
N GLY A 118 8.44 10.10 -6.37
CA GLY A 118 7.39 9.57 -7.24
C GLY A 118 6.60 8.43 -6.58
N ILE A 119 7.29 7.44 -6.01
CA ILE A 119 6.65 6.34 -5.26
C ILE A 119 5.85 6.87 -4.07
N THR A 120 6.38 7.86 -3.36
CA THR A 120 5.66 8.50 -2.24
C THR A 120 4.39 9.20 -2.74
N ALA A 121 4.47 9.90 -3.87
CA ALA A 121 3.31 10.55 -4.48
C ALA A 121 2.23 9.52 -4.89
N THR A 122 2.63 8.37 -5.47
CA THR A 122 1.66 7.31 -5.80
C THR A 122 0.96 6.75 -4.56
N MET A 123 1.68 6.61 -3.44
CA MET A 123 1.07 6.19 -2.17
C MET A 123 0.09 7.23 -1.61
N ILE A 124 0.41 8.52 -1.72
CA ILE A 124 -0.50 9.60 -1.33
C ILE A 124 -1.75 9.59 -2.22
N CYS A 125 -1.60 9.45 -3.54
CA CYS A 125 -2.73 9.33 -4.46
C CYS A 125 -3.64 8.16 -4.08
N TYR A 126 -3.06 7.00 -3.75
CA TYR A 126 -3.83 5.86 -3.26
C TYR A 126 -4.60 6.17 -1.98
N ALA A 127 -3.97 6.84 -1.01
CA ALA A 127 -4.63 7.24 0.23
C ALA A 127 -5.84 8.15 -0.05
N LEU A 128 -5.67 9.13 -0.94
CA LEU A 128 -6.75 10.04 -1.34
C LEU A 128 -7.88 9.32 -2.09
N LEU A 129 -7.56 8.37 -2.97
CA LEU A 129 -8.55 7.54 -3.64
C LEU A 129 -9.37 6.71 -2.63
N ASN A 130 -8.73 6.15 -1.62
CA ASN A 130 -9.43 5.39 -0.57
C ASN A 130 -10.41 6.24 0.23
N LEU A 131 -10.13 7.53 0.44
CA LEU A 131 -11.06 8.42 1.14
C LEU A 131 -12.41 8.55 0.42
N ARG A 132 -12.42 8.45 -0.92
CA ARG A 132 -13.66 8.49 -1.72
C ARG A 132 -14.58 7.30 -1.46
N TYR A 133 -14.04 6.17 -1.05
CA TYR A 133 -14.82 4.94 -0.84
C TYR A 133 -15.28 4.74 0.59
N ARG A 134 -14.82 5.57 1.53
CA ARG A 134 -15.25 5.53 2.95
C ARG A 134 -16.77 5.58 3.14
N PRO A 135 -17.53 6.48 2.47
CA PRO A 135 -18.97 6.51 2.65
C PRO A 135 -19.67 5.24 2.15
N LEU A 136 -19.16 4.59 1.10
CA LEU A 136 -19.69 3.32 0.60
C LEU A 136 -19.45 2.16 1.58
N LEU A 137 -18.30 2.17 2.27
CA LEU A 137 -17.98 1.20 3.32
C LEU A 137 -18.89 1.33 4.53
N ARG A 138 -19.30 2.55 4.89
CA ARG A 138 -20.21 2.83 5.99
C ARG A 138 -21.67 2.52 5.63
N ALA A 139 -22.08 2.77 4.40
CA ALA A 139 -23.44 2.49 3.92
C ALA A 139 -23.79 0.98 3.95
N GLY A 140 -22.81 0.10 3.71
CA GLY A 140 -22.96 -1.36 3.86
C GLY A 140 -23.02 -1.86 5.31
N GLN A 141 -22.88 -1.00 6.29
CA GLN A 141 -22.93 -1.31 7.72
C GLN A 141 -24.29 -0.98 8.38
N VAL A 142 -25.31 -0.58 7.60
CA VAL A 142 -26.67 -0.38 8.15
C VAL A 142 -27.18 -1.76 8.61
N PRO A 143 -27.40 -1.98 9.91
CA PRO A 143 -27.94 -3.25 10.39
C PRO A 143 -29.35 -3.41 9.84
N THR A 144 -29.62 -4.49 9.12
CA THR A 144 -30.97 -5.02 8.86
C THR A 144 -31.53 -5.65 10.11
#